data_2d492e8f7b8b43f37f131132c3088216
#
_entry.id   2d492e8f7b8b43f37f131132c3088216
#
_cell.length_a   1.000
_cell.length_b   1.000
_cell.length_c   1.000
_cell.angle_alpha   90.00
_cell.angle_beta   90.00
_cell.angle_gamma   90.00
#
_symmetry.space_group_name_H-M   'P 1'
#
loop_
_entity.id
_entity.type
_entity.pdbx_description
1 polymer ?
#
loop_
_entity_poly.entity_id
_entity_poly.type
_entity_poly.pdbx_seq_one_letter_code
_entity_poly.pdbx_strand_id
1 'polypeptide(L)' 'MTEPKNIYVALVLALRLAIDAPTEEQAQRAGAMAEDLASSLSELEVERAKKEVQVNDAT' A
#
# COMPACT_ATOMS: atom_id res chain seq x y z
N MET A 1 1.09 11.49 -16.44
CA MET A 1 2.28 11.54 -15.58
C MET A 1 1.89 11.35 -14.12
N THR A 2 2.54 10.44 -13.43
CA THR A 2 2.16 10.07 -12.07
C THR A 2 2.92 10.91 -11.06
N GLU A 3 2.23 11.64 -10.23
CA GLU A 3 2.84 12.44 -9.18
C GLU A 3 3.14 11.56 -7.98
N PRO A 4 4.20 11.89 -7.19
CA PRO A 4 4.52 11.11 -5.99
C PRO A 4 3.33 10.99 -5.02
N LYS A 5 2.51 12.03 -4.98
CA LYS A 5 1.33 12.02 -4.15
C LYS A 5 0.34 10.94 -4.57
N ASN A 6 0.17 10.77 -5.87
CA ASN A 6 -0.73 9.74 -6.39
C ASN A 6 -0.19 8.35 -6.13
N ILE A 7 1.13 8.20 -6.22
CA ILE A 7 1.77 6.91 -5.94
C ILE A 7 1.58 6.55 -4.47
N TYR A 8 1.71 7.51 -3.59
CA TYR A 8 1.50 7.30 -2.16
C TYR A 8 0.08 6.81 -1.87
N VAL A 9 -0.90 7.49 -2.44
CA VAL A 9 -2.30 7.10 -2.25
C VAL A 9 -2.54 5.70 -2.80
N ALA A 10 -1.98 5.40 -3.96
CA ALA A 10 -2.11 4.08 -4.56
C ALA A 10 -1.49 3.00 -3.67
N LEU A 11 -0.35 3.31 -3.05
CA LEU A 11 0.30 2.37 -2.14
C LEU A 11 -0.58 2.08 -0.92
N VAL A 12 -1.17 3.11 -0.33
CA VAL A 12 -2.06 2.93 0.81
C VAL A 12 -3.24 2.03 0.43
N LEU A 13 -3.82 2.27 -0.74
CA LEU A 13 -4.93 1.45 -1.21
C LEU A 13 -4.51 0.02 -1.47
N ALA A 14 -3.34 -0.19 -2.06
CA ALA A 14 -2.84 -1.53 -2.33
C ALA A 14 -2.59 -2.29 -1.03
N LEU A 15 -2.05 -1.62 -0.02
CA LEU A 15 -1.83 -2.24 1.28
C LEU A 15 -3.14 -2.63 1.94
N ARG A 16 -4.15 -1.78 1.84
CA ARG A 16 -5.47 -2.10 2.36
C ARG A 16 -6.08 -3.28 1.66
N LEU A 17 -5.96 -3.33 0.35
CA LEU A 17 -6.47 -4.45 -0.42
C LEU A 17 -5.79 -5.75 0.01
N ALA A 18 -4.49 -5.69 0.27
CA ALA A 18 -3.76 -6.88 0.71
C ALA A 18 -4.27 -7.37 2.06
N ILE A 19 -4.58 -6.45 2.97
CA ILE A 19 -5.08 -6.81 4.29
C ILE A 19 -6.50 -7.36 4.24
N ASP A 20 -7.35 -6.74 3.41
CA ASP A 20 -8.76 -7.10 3.34
C ASP A 20 -9.08 -8.16 2.30
N ALA A 21 -8.09 -8.61 1.55
CA ALA A 21 -8.33 -9.58 0.47
C ALA A 21 -8.97 -10.86 1.01
N PRO A 22 -10.04 -11.35 0.37
CA PRO A 22 -10.74 -12.55 0.82
C PRO A 22 -9.98 -13.83 0.56
N THR A 23 -9.00 -13.81 -0.35
CA THR A 23 -8.20 -14.98 -0.66
C THR A 23 -6.73 -14.65 -0.59
N GLU A 24 -5.92 -15.69 -0.33
CA GLU A 24 -4.48 -15.52 -0.29
C GLU A 24 -3.92 -15.08 -1.63
N GLU A 25 -4.48 -15.60 -2.71
CA GLU A 25 -4.04 -15.22 -4.05
C GLU A 25 -4.22 -13.73 -4.31
N GLN A 26 -5.38 -13.19 -3.93
CA GLN A 26 -5.63 -11.77 -4.09
C GLN A 26 -4.74 -10.93 -3.18
N ALA A 27 -4.50 -11.42 -1.97
CA ALA A 27 -3.61 -10.73 -1.05
C ALA A 27 -2.20 -10.66 -1.61
N GLN A 28 -1.72 -11.73 -2.23
CA GLN A 28 -0.39 -11.75 -2.84
C GLN A 28 -0.29 -10.79 -4.01
N ARG A 29 -1.34 -10.70 -4.82
CA ARG A 29 -1.36 -9.77 -5.95
C ARG A 29 -1.33 -8.33 -5.47
N ALA A 30 -2.13 -8.02 -4.47
CA ALA A 30 -2.13 -6.68 -3.90
C ALA A 30 -0.78 -6.35 -3.26
N GLY A 31 -0.18 -7.33 -2.60
CA GLY A 31 1.14 -7.16 -2.01
C GLY A 31 2.22 -6.88 -3.05
N ALA A 32 2.16 -7.60 -4.17
CA ALA A 32 3.12 -7.38 -5.26
C ALA A 32 2.93 -5.98 -5.86
N MET A 33 1.68 -5.55 -6.00
CA MET A 33 1.40 -4.21 -6.49
C MET A 33 1.94 -3.16 -5.52
N ALA A 34 1.77 -3.39 -4.23
CA ALA A 34 2.28 -2.48 -3.22
C ALA A 34 3.81 -2.39 -3.28
N GLU A 35 4.48 -3.50 -3.51
CA GLU A 35 5.94 -3.50 -3.64
C GLU A 35 6.39 -2.69 -4.84
N ASP A 36 5.70 -2.82 -5.96
CA ASP A 36 6.01 -2.04 -7.15
C ASP A 36 5.85 -0.55 -6.89
N LEU A 37 4.76 -0.18 -6.24
CA LEU A 37 4.51 1.22 -5.91
C LEU A 37 5.52 1.74 -4.90
N ALA A 38 5.86 0.91 -3.92
CA ALA A 38 6.82 1.29 -2.90
C ALA A 38 8.20 1.57 -3.47
N SER A 39 8.57 0.88 -4.55
CA SER A 39 9.88 1.08 -5.16
C SER A 39 10.01 2.46 -5.79
N SER A 40 8.90 3.15 -6.01
CA SER A 40 8.91 4.51 -6.56
C SER A 40 8.88 5.58 -5.46
N LEU A 41 8.81 5.16 -4.20
CA LEU A 41 8.75 6.08 -3.07
C LEU A 41 9.97 5.90 -2.17
N SER A 42 10.22 6.90 -1.32
CA SER A 42 11.28 6.79 -0.35
C SER A 42 10.86 5.84 0.77
N GLU A 43 11.86 5.33 1.51
CA GLU A 43 11.59 4.45 2.65
C GLU A 43 10.67 5.12 3.66
N LEU A 44 10.87 6.40 3.88
CA LEU A 44 10.07 7.15 4.84
C LEU A 44 8.61 7.19 4.43
N GLU A 45 8.36 7.38 3.15
CA GLU A 45 7.00 7.41 2.65
C GLU A 45 6.33 6.05 2.73
N VAL A 46 7.07 4.99 2.45
CA VAL A 46 6.55 3.63 2.57
C VAL A 46 6.19 3.33 4.02
N GLU A 47 7.04 3.72 4.95
CA GLU A 47 6.76 3.54 6.37
C GLU A 47 5.51 4.30 6.81
N ARG A 48 5.35 5.51 6.30
CA ARG A 48 4.15 6.30 6.58
C ARG A 48 2.89 5.63 6.07
N ALA A 49 2.97 5.09 4.86
CA ALA A 49 1.83 4.42 4.26
C ALA A 49 1.41 3.22 5.10
N LYS A 50 2.38 2.45 5.57
CA LYS A 50 2.12 1.31 6.43
C LYS A 50 1.46 1.72 7.73
N LYS A 51 1.96 2.77 8.34
CA LYS A 51 1.40 3.29 9.58
C LYS A 51 -0.03 3.77 9.39
N GLU A 52 -0.27 4.45 8.29
CA GLU A 52 -1.59 4.99 7.99
C GLU A 52 -2.62 3.87 7.88
N VAL A 53 -2.24 2.78 7.22
CA VAL A 53 -3.14 1.64 7.10
C VAL A 53 -3.40 0.99 8.46
N GLN A 54 -2.36 0.86 9.27
CA GLN A 54 -2.48 0.26 10.60
C GLN A 54 -3.35 1.09 11.52
N VAL A 55 -3.19 2.41 11.48
CA VAL A 55 -3.98 3.30 12.32
C VAL A 55 -5.46 3.21 11.96
N ASN A 56 -5.76 3.18 10.68
CA ASN A 56 -7.13 3.06 10.22
C ASN A 56 -7.74 1.72 10.64
N ASP A 57 -6.92 0.70 10.67
CA ASP A 57 -7.37 -0.64 11.08
C ASP A 57 -7.64 -0.71 12.58
N ALA A 58 -6.94 0.10 13.35
CA ALA A 58 -7.06 0.08 14.80
C ALA A 58 -8.33 0.78 15.30
N THR A 59 -8.94 1.57 14.46
CA THR A 59 -10.20 2.21 14.79
C THR A 59 -11.38 1.38 14.32
#